data_8e6b4a03f4a26d12567ca98c721afd18
#
_entry.id   8e6b4a03f4a26d12567ca98c721afd18
#
_cell.length_a   1.000
_cell.length_b   1.000
_cell.length_c   1.000
_cell.angle_alpha   90.00
_cell.angle_beta   90.00
_cell.angle_gamma   90.00
#
_symmetry.space_group_name_H-M   'P 1'
#
loop_
_entity.id
_entity.type
_entity.pdbx_description
1 polymer ?
#
loop_
_entity_poly.entity_id
_entity_poly.type
_entity_poly.pdbx_seq_one_letter_code
_entity_poly.pdbx_strand_id
1 'polypeptide(L)'
;MDSEKSSDAAPAMAESIPREVFRVPAIGDVWVNGLSNEYDASTFPSQLEAYMTQADYDKALDTINQALHDLWPCVPCWSTSYGCCVCTLGLSLYCAWGQVSEAETCTARQIARVNRRACFKDRHITWRLEKSWLKHTSWLVISVVE
;
A
#
# COMPACT_ATOMS: atom_id res chain seq x y z
N MET A 1 -24.16 -1.63 -56.52
CA MET A 1 -23.66 -2.81 -55.71
C MET A 1 -23.04 -2.25 -54.46
N ASP A 2 -23.88 -2.09 -53.48
CA ASP A 2 -23.59 -1.39 -52.26
C ASP A 2 -23.06 -2.38 -51.23
N SER A 3 -21.81 -2.18 -50.83
CA SER A 3 -21.19 -2.94 -49.75
C SER A 3 -21.38 -2.17 -48.45
N GLU A 4 -22.38 -2.57 -47.71
CA GLU A 4 -22.71 -2.12 -46.37
C GLU A 4 -21.63 -2.64 -45.41
N LYS A 5 -20.74 -1.76 -44.97
CA LYS A 5 -19.72 -2.02 -43.99
C LYS A 5 -20.34 -1.87 -42.61
N SER A 6 -20.85 -2.98 -42.09
CA SER A 6 -21.30 -3.08 -40.71
C SER A 6 -20.15 -2.73 -39.78
N SER A 7 -20.26 -1.59 -39.10
CA SER A 7 -19.38 -1.15 -38.06
C SER A 7 -19.85 -1.78 -36.73
N ASP A 8 -19.36 -2.96 -36.42
CA ASP A 8 -19.47 -3.52 -35.07
C ASP A 8 -18.59 -2.71 -34.12
N ALA A 9 -19.18 -1.63 -33.60
CA ALA A 9 -18.63 -0.96 -32.42
C ALA A 9 -18.86 -1.86 -31.21
N ALA A 10 -17.81 -2.55 -30.80
CA ALA A 10 -17.79 -3.22 -29.50
C ALA A 10 -18.16 -2.19 -28.41
N PRO A 11 -19.05 -2.53 -27.45
CA PRO A 11 -19.36 -1.62 -26.36
C PRO A 11 -18.08 -1.38 -25.56
N ALA A 12 -17.67 -0.12 -25.47
CA ALA A 12 -16.62 0.30 -24.56
C ALA A 12 -17.03 -0.17 -23.15
N MET A 13 -16.30 -1.14 -22.62
CA MET A 13 -16.42 -1.50 -21.22
C MET A 13 -16.16 -0.22 -20.43
N ALA A 14 -17.20 0.28 -19.80
CA ALA A 14 -17.07 1.41 -18.88
C ALA A 14 -16.11 0.95 -17.79
N GLU A 15 -14.88 1.47 -17.85
CA GLU A 15 -13.85 1.23 -16.84
C GLU A 15 -14.35 1.90 -15.57
N SER A 16 -14.91 1.09 -14.66
CA SER A 16 -15.43 1.56 -13.38
C SER A 16 -14.27 2.13 -12.59
N ILE A 17 -14.27 3.46 -12.45
CA ILE A 17 -13.20 4.19 -11.74
C ILE A 17 -13.31 3.85 -10.25
N PRO A 18 -12.27 3.28 -9.63
CA PRO A 18 -12.29 2.97 -8.21
C PRO A 18 -12.44 4.27 -7.39
N ARG A 19 -13.49 4.34 -6.59
CA ARG A 19 -13.72 5.45 -5.68
C ARG A 19 -12.91 5.23 -4.40
N GLU A 20 -12.03 6.17 -4.08
CA GLU A 20 -11.34 6.19 -2.80
C GLU A 20 -12.34 6.49 -1.67
N VAL A 21 -12.37 5.61 -0.65
CA VAL A 21 -13.25 5.74 0.51
C VAL A 21 -12.49 6.25 1.72
N PHE A 22 -11.27 5.74 1.96
CA PHE A 22 -10.50 6.10 3.14
C PHE A 22 -8.99 5.98 2.92
N ARG A 23 -8.22 6.81 3.64
CA ARG A 23 -6.76 6.74 3.73
C ARG A 23 -6.33 6.44 5.14
N VAL A 24 -5.63 5.33 5.34
CA VAL A 24 -5.02 4.99 6.63
C VAL A 24 -3.66 5.67 6.72
N PRO A 25 -3.47 6.58 7.70
CA PRO A 25 -2.21 7.31 7.84
C PRO A 25 -1.09 6.40 8.37
N ALA A 26 0.14 6.75 8.02
CA ALA A 26 1.33 6.19 8.63
C ALA A 26 1.58 6.80 10.00
N ILE A 27 1.96 5.99 10.96
CA ILE A 27 2.28 6.39 12.35
C ILE A 27 3.70 5.99 12.78
N GLY A 28 4.34 5.09 12.02
CA GLY A 28 5.67 4.56 12.34
C GLY A 28 6.83 5.40 11.79
N ASP A 29 8.02 4.80 11.87
CA ASP A 29 9.23 5.38 11.29
C ASP A 29 9.16 5.40 9.76
N VAL A 30 9.59 6.51 9.16
CA VAL A 30 9.54 6.71 7.72
C VAL A 30 10.94 6.68 7.12
N TRP A 31 11.13 5.87 6.08
CA TRP A 31 12.37 5.81 5.32
C TRP A 31 12.46 6.97 4.30
N VAL A 32 13.65 7.21 3.76
CA VAL A 32 13.94 8.28 2.78
C VAL A 32 12.98 8.27 1.58
N ASN A 33 12.51 7.10 1.15
CA ASN A 33 11.59 6.95 0.03
C ASN A 33 10.11 7.23 0.39
N GLY A 34 9.83 7.59 1.65
CA GLY A 34 8.47 7.86 2.16
C GLY A 34 7.73 6.64 2.68
N LEU A 35 8.29 5.42 2.59
CA LEU A 35 7.68 4.22 3.15
C LEU A 35 7.72 4.28 4.68
N SER A 36 6.60 3.98 5.36
CA SER A 36 6.53 3.80 6.79
C SER A 36 6.55 2.32 7.18
N ASN A 37 7.03 2.04 8.37
CA ASN A 37 7.01 0.68 8.93
C ASN A 37 5.71 0.33 9.63
N GLU A 38 4.80 1.28 9.83
CA GLU A 38 3.54 1.06 10.54
C GLU A 38 2.44 2.02 10.08
N TYR A 39 1.21 1.50 9.97
CA TYR A 39 0.00 2.24 9.66
C TYR A 39 -0.99 2.16 10.82
N ASP A 40 -1.78 3.22 11.01
CA ASP A 40 -2.68 3.37 12.15
C ASP A 40 -3.82 2.34 12.15
N ALA A 41 -3.76 1.42 13.09
CA ALA A 41 -4.81 0.43 13.36
C ALA A 41 -5.63 0.75 14.61
N SER A 42 -5.40 1.88 15.26
CA SER A 42 -6.02 2.21 16.55
C SER A 42 -7.52 2.51 16.45
N THR A 43 -7.97 2.96 15.29
CA THR A 43 -9.35 3.41 15.11
C THR A 43 -9.95 2.85 13.82
N PHE A 44 -11.09 2.15 13.94
CA PHE A 44 -11.88 1.75 12.78
C PHE A 44 -12.72 2.94 12.29
N PRO A 45 -12.52 3.40 11.03
CA PRO A 45 -13.24 4.55 10.52
C PRO A 45 -14.73 4.23 10.27
N SER A 46 -15.64 5.07 10.77
CA SER A 46 -17.07 4.89 10.57
C SER A 46 -17.50 4.85 9.09
N GLN A 47 -16.72 5.50 8.22
CA GLN A 47 -16.93 5.48 6.76
C GLN A 47 -16.78 4.09 6.15
N LEU A 48 -16.04 3.19 6.80
CA LEU A 48 -15.82 1.82 6.34
C LEU A 48 -16.84 0.81 6.87
N GLU A 49 -17.67 1.18 7.85
CA GLU A 49 -18.70 0.30 8.44
C GLU A 49 -19.68 -0.26 7.40
N ALA A 50 -20.00 0.54 6.37
CA ALA A 50 -20.87 0.11 5.28
C ALA A 50 -20.22 -0.91 4.33
N TYR A 51 -18.88 -1.01 4.33
CA TYR A 51 -18.12 -1.79 3.36
C TYR A 51 -17.47 -3.03 3.95
N MET A 52 -17.00 -2.99 5.21
CA MET A 52 -16.31 -4.09 5.85
C MET A 52 -16.54 -4.13 7.36
N THR A 53 -16.24 -5.27 7.98
CA THR A 53 -16.28 -5.39 9.43
C THR A 53 -14.98 -4.90 10.06
N GLN A 54 -15.03 -4.46 11.31
CA GLN A 54 -13.83 -4.07 12.06
C GLN A 54 -12.81 -5.23 12.12
N ALA A 55 -13.27 -6.46 12.33
CA ALA A 55 -12.40 -7.63 12.38
C ALA A 55 -11.64 -7.88 11.08
N ASP A 56 -12.29 -7.66 9.91
CA ASP A 56 -11.64 -7.78 8.61
C ASP A 56 -10.60 -6.67 8.38
N TYR A 57 -10.92 -5.45 8.82
CA TYR A 57 -10.03 -4.31 8.77
C TYR A 57 -8.78 -4.53 9.62
N ASP A 58 -8.95 -4.88 10.91
CA ASP A 58 -7.86 -5.12 11.85
C ASP A 58 -6.94 -6.24 11.35
N LYS A 59 -7.52 -7.35 10.89
CA LYS A 59 -6.76 -8.46 10.33
C LYS A 59 -6.00 -8.09 9.05
N ALA A 60 -6.52 -7.20 8.23
CA ALA A 60 -5.84 -6.73 7.04
C ALA A 60 -4.65 -5.84 7.41
N LEU A 61 -4.84 -4.89 8.32
CA LEU A 61 -3.78 -4.00 8.81
C LEU A 61 -2.69 -4.75 9.56
N ASP A 62 -3.05 -5.68 10.45
CA ASP A 62 -2.08 -6.53 11.14
C ASP A 62 -1.19 -7.29 10.16
N THR A 63 -1.79 -7.87 9.11
CA THR A 63 -1.03 -8.57 8.07
C THR A 63 -0.04 -7.65 7.36
N ILE A 64 -0.43 -6.41 7.07
CA ILE A 64 0.40 -5.41 6.37
C ILE A 64 1.50 -4.88 7.32
N ASN A 65 1.14 -4.48 8.53
CA ASN A 65 2.07 -3.95 9.52
C ASN A 65 3.12 -5.00 9.92
N GLN A 66 2.72 -6.26 10.12
CA GLN A 66 3.63 -7.33 10.43
C GLN A 66 4.65 -7.55 9.31
N ALA A 67 4.23 -7.55 8.05
CA ALA A 67 5.14 -7.70 6.92
C ALA A 67 6.17 -6.57 6.82
N LEU A 68 5.78 -5.36 7.19
CA LEU A 68 6.69 -4.22 7.26
C LEU A 68 7.66 -4.36 8.44
N HIS A 69 7.15 -4.72 9.62
CA HIS A 69 7.97 -4.90 10.83
C HIS A 69 9.03 -5.99 10.68
N ASP A 70 8.65 -7.13 10.09
CA ASP A 70 9.54 -8.29 9.97
C ASP A 70 10.77 -8.01 9.09
N LEU A 71 10.64 -7.10 8.13
CA LEU A 71 11.69 -6.78 7.16
C LEU A 71 12.28 -5.37 7.34
N TRP A 72 11.81 -4.62 8.35
CA TRP A 72 12.32 -3.28 8.60
C TRP A 72 13.75 -3.33 9.13
N PRO A 73 14.65 -2.44 8.69
CA PRO A 73 16.02 -2.38 9.23
C PRO A 73 16.00 -2.20 10.74
N CYS A 74 16.83 -2.97 11.45
CA CYS A 74 16.98 -2.81 12.90
C CYS A 74 17.47 -1.38 13.24
N VAL A 75 17.09 -0.88 14.44
CA VAL A 75 17.45 0.47 14.88
C VAL A 75 18.96 0.76 14.77
N PRO A 76 19.90 -0.13 15.17
CA PRO A 76 21.33 0.08 14.96
C PRO A 76 21.71 0.20 13.48
N CYS A 77 21.17 -0.65 12.62
CA CYS A 77 21.44 -0.63 11.19
C CYS A 77 20.94 0.65 10.54
N TRP A 78 19.76 1.09 10.92
CA TRP A 78 19.14 2.31 10.45
C TRP A 78 19.92 3.56 10.89
N SER A 79 20.23 3.66 12.19
CA SER A 79 21.01 4.77 12.75
C SER A 79 22.41 4.85 12.16
N THR A 80 23.08 3.70 11.98
CA THR A 80 24.42 3.63 11.37
C THR A 80 24.37 4.05 9.90
N SER A 81 23.35 3.65 9.16
CA SER A 81 23.20 4.02 7.75
C SER A 81 23.09 5.52 7.56
N TYR A 82 22.33 6.22 8.41
CA TYR A 82 22.24 7.67 8.38
C TYR A 82 23.50 8.35 8.94
N GLY A 83 24.01 7.86 10.07
CA GLY A 83 25.20 8.44 10.71
C GLY A 83 26.47 8.36 9.86
N CYS A 84 26.67 7.25 9.17
CA CYS A 84 27.82 7.03 8.28
C CYS A 84 27.61 7.54 6.84
N CYS A 85 26.44 8.07 6.51
CA CYS A 85 26.10 8.51 5.16
C CYS A 85 27.09 9.55 4.62
N VAL A 86 27.48 10.50 5.47
CA VAL A 86 28.45 11.57 5.10
C VAL A 86 29.84 10.99 4.88
N CYS A 87 30.29 10.06 5.74
CA CYS A 87 31.63 9.46 5.66
C CYS A 87 31.78 8.51 4.46
N THR A 88 30.70 7.85 4.05
CA THR A 88 30.71 6.85 2.98
C THR A 88 30.12 7.37 1.66
N LEU A 89 29.87 8.69 1.56
CA LEU A 89 29.25 9.33 0.38
C LEU A 89 27.90 8.64 -0.01
N GLY A 90 27.12 8.21 0.99
CA GLY A 90 25.83 7.58 0.77
C GLY A 90 25.85 6.06 0.59
N LEU A 91 27.01 5.41 0.49
CA LEU A 91 27.11 3.96 0.33
C LEU A 91 26.50 3.19 1.52
N SER A 92 26.53 3.75 2.73
CA SER A 92 25.92 3.13 3.91
C SER A 92 24.40 3.02 3.81
N LEU A 93 23.75 3.89 3.06
CA LEU A 93 22.30 3.82 2.82
C LEU A 93 21.92 2.65 1.91
N TYR A 94 22.85 2.17 1.09
CA TYR A 94 22.57 1.09 0.13
C TYR A 94 22.22 -0.24 0.81
N CYS A 95 22.86 -0.54 1.95
CA CYS A 95 22.55 -1.76 2.70
C CYS A 95 21.13 -1.74 3.30
N ALA A 96 20.74 -0.61 3.90
CA ALA A 96 19.39 -0.46 4.44
C ALA A 96 18.34 -0.31 3.31
N TRP A 97 18.71 0.29 2.18
CA TRP A 97 17.85 0.39 1.00
C TRP A 97 17.39 -0.98 0.50
N GLY A 98 18.29 -1.97 0.46
CA GLY A 98 17.94 -3.34 0.06
C GLY A 98 16.84 -3.94 0.96
N GLN A 99 16.97 -3.79 2.28
CA GLN A 99 15.98 -4.27 3.25
C GLN A 99 14.63 -3.55 3.10
N VAL A 100 14.64 -2.22 2.95
CA VAL A 100 13.40 -1.45 2.75
C VAL A 100 12.73 -1.80 1.43
N SER A 101 13.49 -2.03 0.36
CA SER A 101 12.95 -2.48 -0.93
C SER A 101 12.32 -3.87 -0.84
N GLU A 102 12.92 -4.76 -0.04
CA GLU A 102 12.35 -6.08 0.22
C GLU A 102 11.08 -5.98 1.05
N ALA A 103 11.06 -5.14 2.09
CA ALA A 103 9.88 -4.85 2.89
C ALA A 103 8.74 -4.30 2.01
N GLU A 104 9.03 -3.37 1.11
CA GLU A 104 8.05 -2.85 0.17
C GLU A 104 7.48 -3.93 -0.76
N THR A 105 8.35 -4.77 -1.31
CA THR A 105 7.95 -5.87 -2.19
C THR A 105 7.10 -6.91 -1.46
N CYS A 106 7.49 -7.26 -0.23
CA CYS A 106 6.74 -8.18 0.62
C CYS A 106 5.37 -7.60 0.97
N THR A 107 5.33 -6.33 1.35
CA THR A 107 4.09 -5.62 1.66
C THR A 107 3.14 -5.58 0.46
N ALA A 108 3.64 -5.31 -0.74
CA ALA A 108 2.85 -5.34 -1.96
C ALA A 108 2.24 -6.74 -2.21
N ARG A 109 3.00 -7.81 -1.94
CA ARG A 109 2.49 -9.19 -2.02
C ARG A 109 1.41 -9.46 -0.97
N GLN A 110 1.57 -8.96 0.26
CA GLN A 110 0.56 -9.12 1.31
C GLN A 110 -0.71 -8.33 0.98
N ILE A 111 -0.60 -7.11 0.48
CA ILE A 111 -1.73 -6.32 -0.01
C ILE A 111 -2.48 -7.08 -1.12
N ALA A 112 -1.75 -7.68 -2.06
CA ALA A 112 -2.36 -8.51 -3.10
C ALA A 112 -3.09 -9.74 -2.53
N ARG A 113 -2.59 -10.35 -1.45
CA ARG A 113 -3.28 -11.44 -0.73
C ARG A 113 -4.52 -10.95 0.00
N VAL A 114 -4.43 -9.79 0.67
CA VAL A 114 -5.58 -9.14 1.32
C VAL A 114 -6.69 -8.88 0.30
N ASN A 115 -6.37 -8.32 -0.85
CA ASN A 115 -7.32 -8.05 -1.92
C ASN A 115 -7.99 -9.30 -2.50
N ARG A 116 -7.36 -10.48 -2.37
CA ARG A 116 -7.92 -11.76 -2.82
C ARG A 116 -8.84 -12.42 -1.78
N ARG A 117 -8.90 -11.91 -0.54
CA ARG A 117 -9.83 -12.44 0.47
C ARG A 117 -11.27 -12.23 0.01
N ALA A 118 -12.12 -13.24 0.20
CA ALA A 118 -13.52 -13.19 -0.24
C ALA A 118 -14.27 -11.96 0.30
N CYS A 119 -14.02 -11.60 1.58
CA CYS A 119 -14.64 -10.44 2.23
C CYS A 119 -14.37 -9.10 1.51
N PHE A 120 -13.24 -8.96 0.82
CA PHE A 120 -12.91 -7.76 0.05
C PHE A 120 -13.24 -7.92 -1.44
N LYS A 121 -12.91 -9.09 -2.01
CA LYS A 121 -13.15 -9.36 -3.43
C LYS A 121 -14.63 -9.29 -3.80
N ASP A 122 -15.51 -9.90 -2.99
CA ASP A 122 -16.95 -9.96 -3.26
C ASP A 122 -17.64 -8.61 -3.10
N ARG A 123 -17.01 -7.68 -2.36
CA ARG A 123 -17.48 -6.31 -2.16
C ARG A 123 -16.73 -5.30 -3.02
N HIS A 124 -15.89 -5.75 -3.96
CA HIS A 124 -15.08 -4.90 -4.83
C HIS A 124 -14.19 -3.88 -4.09
N ILE A 125 -13.69 -4.27 -2.91
CA ILE A 125 -12.82 -3.44 -2.08
C ILE A 125 -11.37 -3.74 -2.45
N THR A 126 -10.59 -2.69 -2.68
CA THR A 126 -9.17 -2.79 -2.98
C THR A 126 -8.33 -1.96 -2.03
N TRP A 127 -7.25 -2.56 -1.55
CA TRP A 127 -6.22 -1.92 -0.75
C TRP A 127 -5.03 -1.59 -1.62
N ARG A 128 -4.46 -0.41 -1.45
CA ARG A 128 -3.30 0.04 -2.21
C ARG A 128 -2.37 0.85 -1.32
N LEU A 129 -1.06 0.64 -1.47
CA LEU A 129 -0.05 1.46 -0.82
C LEU A 129 0.31 2.64 -1.73
N GLU A 130 0.17 3.84 -1.20
CA GLU A 130 0.65 5.06 -1.82
C GLU A 130 1.72 5.70 -0.96
N LYS A 131 2.75 6.24 -1.58
CA LYS A 131 3.84 6.93 -0.90
C LYS A 131 4.23 8.20 -1.64
N SER A 132 4.67 9.20 -0.89
CA SER A 132 5.20 10.44 -1.41
C SER A 132 6.58 10.70 -0.83
N TRP A 133 7.61 10.56 -1.67
CA TRP A 133 8.98 10.85 -1.24
C TRP A 133 9.21 12.34 -0.94
N LEU A 134 8.51 13.24 -1.64
CA LEU A 134 8.56 14.68 -1.42
C LEU A 134 8.01 15.10 -0.06
N LYS A 135 6.94 14.43 0.38
CA LYS A 135 6.29 14.69 1.68
C LYS A 135 6.82 13.80 2.79
N HIS A 136 7.74 12.87 2.50
CA HIS A 136 8.23 11.85 3.42
C HIS A 136 7.09 11.13 4.17
N THR A 137 6.08 10.70 3.45
CA THR A 137 4.92 10.01 4.03
C THR A 137 4.37 8.96 3.09
N SER A 138 3.65 8.03 3.66
CA SER A 138 2.87 7.03 2.94
C SER A 138 1.52 6.81 3.62
N TRP A 139 0.60 6.22 2.89
CA TRP A 139 -0.73 5.85 3.39
C TRP A 139 -1.25 4.64 2.64
N LEU A 140 -2.12 3.89 3.32
CA LEU A 140 -2.88 2.84 2.67
C LEU A 140 -4.20 3.41 2.19
N VAL A 141 -4.47 3.28 0.91
CA VAL A 141 -5.72 3.73 0.28
C VAL A 141 -6.67 2.55 0.18
N ILE A 142 -7.88 2.73 0.67
CA ILE A 142 -8.98 1.80 0.55
C ILE A 142 -9.96 2.37 -0.47
N SER A 143 -10.17 1.65 -1.57
CA SER A 143 -11.05 2.05 -2.66
C SER A 143 -12.12 0.99 -2.89
N VAL A 144 -13.30 1.44 -3.29
CA VAL A 144 -14.41 0.58 -3.69
C VAL A 144 -14.70 0.83 -5.17
N VAL A 145 -14.93 -0.24 -5.92
CA VAL A 145 -15.35 -0.18 -7.31
C VAL A 145 -16.87 -0.40 -7.33
N GLU A 146 -17.61 0.63 -7.69
CA GLU A 146 -19.07 0.58 -7.89
C GLU A 146 -19.43 0.13 -9.30
#